data_41a4150793c63723ea951fbdba6ff133
#
_entry.id   41a4150793c63723ea951fbdba6ff133
#
_cell.length_a   1.000
_cell.length_b   1.000
_cell.length_c   1.000
_cell.angle_alpha   90.00
_cell.angle_beta   90.00
_cell.angle_gamma   90.00
#
_symmetry.space_group_name_H-M   'P 1'
#
loop_
_entity.id
_entity.type
_entity.pdbx_description
1 polymer ?
#
loop_
_entity_poly.entity_id
_entity_poly.type
_entity_poly.pdbx_seq_one_letter_code
_entity_poly.pdbx_strand_id
1 'polypeptide(L)'
;MDEFRRLNLYNKKNFALVLLGCIAYIFFITKRSTMRSSKLISFMTVFGLSAFVCSAAAQNSTAAEKSIPTQFFDEEGAYYGPDCDETNYKGAYYTGDYTSPFKTILGKTDEDIQKKLDQLWDHYFGGQNDKTVYYEDRDGGYIVDINNNDIRSEGMSYGMMIAVQTNHREHFDKLWNWAKTHLWHNPARGGNGYFSWQANRDGSTRDQGNAPDGEIYFMMSLLFAANRWDDAEYMKDAQTILKACWKGNGGSLYSEQSYIATFQPTDGNNTWGDASYSLPAFVDLFSRWSDTNKDKWLKAAKATREHIYKSANSISGLCTDYSNFDGTPHYAFSNNSTRYSFDAIRCPMNYGMDYYLFGADAERQTKIAKLITDFFEKDNYRHGHFEWDGSDPTGSFTIGQAGANAVATYALLSEDSYKDLVKKVLQIAWDAKPIVGRDRYYDGLVHYLAMLHLTGNFKIWKPKPKNIKEKTEPAGKYNGVTYSEGDTIDAFEDCELYKITFVKAAEPPKDSIEAIRNVIPRNSEYKMQRDYNLKGCKVNSEKAARGAYYGRKVLVK
;
A
#
# COMPACT_ATOMS: atom_id res chain seq x y z
N MET A 1 6.97 -28.91 -22.51
CA MET A 1 7.43 -30.12 -21.75
C MET A 1 8.95 -30.25 -21.64
N ASP A 2 9.72 -29.73 -22.57
CA ASP A 2 11.21 -29.83 -22.52
C ASP A 2 11.87 -28.78 -21.59
N GLU A 3 11.31 -27.63 -21.38
CA GLU A 3 11.83 -26.65 -20.42
C GLU A 3 11.64 -27.09 -18.95
N PHE A 4 10.52 -27.74 -18.64
CA PHE A 4 10.29 -28.32 -17.31
C PHE A 4 11.25 -29.44 -16.95
N ARG A 5 11.70 -30.20 -17.95
CA ARG A 5 12.76 -31.23 -17.76
C ARG A 5 14.14 -30.61 -17.55
N ARG A 6 14.45 -29.48 -18.18
CA ARG A 6 15.75 -28.78 -18.00
C ARG A 6 15.86 -28.11 -16.63
N LEU A 7 14.80 -27.47 -16.11
CA LEU A 7 14.81 -26.91 -14.76
C LEU A 7 14.95 -27.97 -13.66
N ASN A 8 14.29 -29.11 -13.83
CA ASN A 8 14.38 -30.21 -12.85
C ASN A 8 15.76 -30.87 -12.83
N LEU A 9 16.45 -30.88 -13.97
CA LEU A 9 17.83 -31.38 -14.08
C LEU A 9 18.87 -30.39 -13.53
N TYR A 10 18.62 -29.09 -13.67
CA TYR A 10 19.49 -28.03 -13.13
C TYR A 10 19.44 -27.99 -11.59
N ASN A 11 18.27 -28.12 -11.01
CA ASN A 11 18.09 -28.17 -9.55
C ASN A 11 18.68 -29.46 -8.94
N LYS A 12 18.57 -30.60 -9.61
CA LYS A 12 19.20 -31.86 -9.15
C LYS A 12 20.72 -31.81 -9.22
N LYS A 13 21.32 -31.15 -10.23
CA LYS A 13 22.77 -30.99 -10.33
C LYS A 13 23.33 -30.07 -9.24
N ASN A 14 22.67 -28.99 -8.94
CA ASN A 14 23.10 -28.08 -7.88
C ASN A 14 22.97 -28.72 -6.48
N PHE A 15 21.94 -29.52 -6.24
CA PHE A 15 21.78 -30.28 -5.01
C PHE A 15 22.90 -31.34 -4.83
N ALA A 16 23.26 -32.02 -5.90
CA ALA A 16 24.36 -33.00 -5.90
C ALA A 16 25.73 -32.36 -5.65
N LEU A 17 25.98 -31.15 -6.19
CA LEU A 17 27.22 -30.40 -5.97
C LEU A 17 27.34 -29.90 -4.52
N VAL A 18 26.26 -29.45 -3.89
CA VAL A 18 26.24 -29.06 -2.48
C VAL A 18 26.46 -30.28 -1.58
N LEU A 19 25.82 -31.39 -1.88
CA LEU A 19 25.99 -32.65 -1.14
C LEU A 19 27.42 -33.20 -1.23
N LEU A 20 28.02 -33.16 -2.39
CA LEU A 20 29.44 -33.55 -2.61
C LEU A 20 30.40 -32.59 -1.89
N GLY A 21 30.13 -31.30 -1.86
CA GLY A 21 30.89 -30.32 -1.09
C GLY A 21 30.83 -30.58 0.41
N CYS A 22 29.67 -30.90 0.94
CA CYS A 22 29.50 -31.26 2.35
C CYS A 22 30.20 -32.55 2.73
N ILE A 23 30.14 -33.58 1.88
CA ILE A 23 30.84 -34.85 2.10
C ILE A 23 32.36 -34.66 2.06
N ALA A 24 32.88 -33.87 1.12
CA ALA A 24 34.31 -33.56 1.03
C ALA A 24 34.80 -32.76 2.26
N TYR A 25 33.97 -31.85 2.79
CA TYR A 25 34.28 -31.08 3.99
C TYR A 25 34.31 -31.97 5.25
N ILE A 26 33.39 -32.92 5.35
CA ILE A 26 33.38 -33.90 6.46
C ILE A 26 34.60 -34.80 6.39
N PHE A 27 35.02 -35.26 5.20
CA PHE A 27 36.21 -36.05 5.02
C PHE A 27 37.52 -35.28 5.35
N PHE A 28 37.53 -33.97 5.13
CA PHE A 28 38.66 -33.12 5.44
C PHE A 28 38.82 -32.88 6.96
N ILE A 29 37.70 -32.78 7.69
CA ILE A 29 37.72 -32.60 9.14
C ILE A 29 38.09 -33.89 9.88
N THR A 30 37.59 -35.06 9.41
CA THR A 30 37.87 -36.34 10.05
C THR A 30 39.33 -36.77 9.88
N LYS A 31 40.04 -36.26 8.86
CA LYS A 31 41.46 -36.55 8.62
C LYS A 31 42.42 -35.71 9.48
N ARG A 32 41.94 -34.68 10.20
CA ARG A 32 42.79 -33.74 10.95
C ARG A 32 42.60 -33.70 12.46
N SER A 33 41.67 -34.44 13.05
CA SER A 33 41.50 -34.39 14.51
C SER A 33 41.08 -35.72 15.13
N THR A 34 41.83 -36.19 16.09
CA THR A 34 41.46 -37.19 17.08
C THR A 34 40.46 -36.54 18.08
N MET A 35 39.19 -36.46 17.74
CA MET A 35 38.17 -35.96 18.67
C MET A 35 37.54 -37.11 19.46
N ARG A 36 37.41 -36.91 20.79
CA ARG A 36 36.77 -37.86 21.70
C ARG A 36 35.26 -38.00 21.36
N SER A 37 34.73 -39.22 21.54
CA SER A 37 33.39 -39.65 21.15
C SER A 37 32.21 -38.75 21.59
N SER A 38 32.33 -38.06 22.73
CA SER A 38 31.28 -37.16 23.25
C SER A 38 31.06 -35.88 22.40
N LYS A 39 32.10 -35.41 21.70
CA LYS A 39 31.97 -34.26 20.80
C LYS A 39 31.39 -34.63 19.43
N LEU A 40 31.56 -35.89 19.02
CA LEU A 40 30.99 -36.38 17.77
C LEU A 40 29.47 -36.53 17.85
N ILE A 41 28.96 -37.01 19.01
CA ILE A 41 27.51 -37.13 19.25
C ILE A 41 26.83 -35.75 19.31
N SER A 42 27.46 -34.77 19.98
CA SER A 42 26.97 -33.38 20.02
C SER A 42 26.97 -32.73 18.63
N PHE A 43 27.94 -33.06 17.79
CA PHE A 43 28.02 -32.54 16.42
C PHE A 43 26.94 -33.14 15.50
N MET A 44 26.68 -34.46 15.63
CA MET A 44 25.60 -35.12 14.90
C MET A 44 24.20 -34.63 15.33
N THR A 45 24.01 -34.32 16.59
CA THR A 45 22.71 -33.78 17.11
C THR A 45 22.45 -32.37 16.58
N VAL A 46 23.47 -31.50 16.49
CA VAL A 46 23.34 -30.14 15.93
C VAL A 46 23.11 -30.20 14.41
N PHE A 47 23.78 -31.12 13.70
CA PHE A 47 23.56 -31.28 12.25
C PHE A 47 22.21 -31.94 11.94
N GLY A 48 21.75 -32.88 12.76
CA GLY A 48 20.43 -33.47 12.62
C GLY A 48 19.32 -32.44 12.87
N LEU A 49 19.46 -31.56 13.86
CA LEU A 49 18.53 -30.45 14.10
C LEU A 49 18.55 -29.40 12.98
N SER A 50 19.74 -29.06 12.49
CA SER A 50 19.88 -28.09 11.39
C SER A 50 19.29 -28.61 10.07
N ALA A 51 19.44 -29.91 9.78
CA ALA A 51 18.82 -30.51 8.60
C ALA A 51 17.28 -30.63 8.75
N PHE A 52 16.77 -30.81 9.96
CA PHE A 52 15.33 -30.84 10.23
C PHE A 52 14.71 -29.42 10.16
N VAL A 53 15.42 -28.41 10.66
CA VAL A 53 15.00 -27.01 10.54
C VAL A 53 15.08 -26.51 9.08
N CYS A 54 16.10 -26.89 8.30
CA CYS A 54 16.15 -26.58 6.87
C CYS A 54 15.07 -27.33 6.07
N SER A 55 14.70 -28.56 6.47
CA SER A 55 13.61 -29.30 5.83
C SER A 55 12.23 -28.69 6.17
N ALA A 56 12.03 -28.22 7.40
CA ALA A 56 10.81 -27.53 7.79
C ALA A 56 10.72 -26.13 7.17
N ALA A 57 11.85 -25.40 7.04
CA ALA A 57 11.89 -24.12 6.34
C ALA A 57 11.70 -24.28 4.81
N ALA A 58 12.21 -25.36 4.21
CA ALA A 58 11.99 -25.66 2.80
C ALA A 58 10.55 -26.10 2.49
N GLN A 59 9.86 -26.74 3.45
CA GLN A 59 8.44 -27.06 3.31
C GLN A 59 7.52 -25.83 3.51
N ASN A 60 7.94 -24.85 4.32
CA ASN A 60 7.20 -23.59 4.48
C ASN A 60 7.49 -22.58 3.35
N SER A 61 8.66 -22.65 2.67
CA SER A 61 8.96 -21.76 1.55
C SER A 61 8.28 -22.17 0.23
N THR A 62 7.86 -23.44 0.10
CA THR A 62 7.06 -23.89 -1.06
C THR A 62 5.56 -23.54 -0.94
N ALA A 63 5.10 -23.09 0.20
CA ALA A 63 3.73 -22.56 0.38
C ALA A 63 3.60 -21.06 0.08
N ALA A 64 4.71 -20.32 -0.10
CA ALA A 64 4.73 -18.85 -0.22
C ALA A 64 4.88 -18.33 -1.67
N GLU A 65 5.01 -19.19 -2.67
CA GLU A 65 4.96 -18.81 -4.09
C GLU A 65 3.71 -19.38 -4.77
N LYS A 66 2.54 -19.09 -4.22
CA LYS A 66 1.34 -19.11 -5.05
C LYS A 66 1.35 -17.79 -5.82
N SER A 67 1.73 -17.86 -7.10
CA SER A 67 1.51 -16.80 -8.09
C SER A 67 0.09 -16.26 -7.89
N ILE A 68 -0.07 -14.95 -7.73
CA ILE A 68 -1.38 -14.29 -7.77
C ILE A 68 -1.98 -14.65 -9.13
N PRO A 69 -3.07 -15.42 -9.20
CA PRO A 69 -3.64 -15.80 -10.47
C PRO A 69 -4.21 -14.56 -11.15
N THR A 70 -3.95 -14.44 -12.43
CA THR A 70 -4.38 -13.35 -13.31
C THR A 70 -5.90 -13.29 -13.55
N GLN A 71 -6.71 -14.10 -12.85
CA GLN A 71 -8.13 -14.32 -13.08
C GLN A 71 -9.09 -13.49 -12.22
N PHE A 72 -8.58 -12.58 -11.40
CA PHE A 72 -9.36 -11.98 -10.30
C PHE A 72 -9.76 -10.53 -10.51
N PHE A 73 -10.00 -10.17 -11.74
CA PHE A 73 -10.73 -8.94 -12.04
C PHE A 73 -11.98 -9.35 -12.82
N ASP A 74 -13.15 -8.98 -12.31
CA ASP A 74 -14.34 -9.06 -13.14
C ASP A 74 -14.23 -8.02 -14.27
N GLU A 75 -15.11 -8.14 -15.25
CA GLU A 75 -15.18 -7.18 -16.36
C GLU A 75 -15.48 -5.74 -15.88
N GLU A 76 -15.74 -5.55 -14.60
CA GLU A 76 -16.11 -4.31 -13.94
C GLU A 76 -15.02 -3.75 -13.02
N GLY A 77 -13.84 -4.42 -12.94
CA GLY A 77 -12.66 -3.95 -12.23
C GLY A 77 -12.67 -4.19 -10.71
N ALA A 78 -13.60 -5.02 -10.20
CA ALA A 78 -13.52 -5.51 -8.85
C ALA A 78 -12.52 -6.68 -8.76
N TYR A 79 -11.62 -6.63 -7.79
CA TYR A 79 -10.68 -7.70 -7.55
C TYR A 79 -11.32 -8.80 -6.72
N TYR A 80 -11.38 -9.97 -7.32
CA TYR A 80 -11.64 -11.23 -6.64
C TYR A 80 -10.31 -11.98 -6.52
N GLY A 81 -9.67 -11.95 -5.35
CA GLY A 81 -8.47 -12.74 -5.11
C GLY A 81 -8.80 -14.23 -5.03
N PRO A 82 -7.86 -15.14 -5.39
CA PRO A 82 -8.07 -16.58 -5.25
C PRO A 82 -8.23 -17.01 -3.81
N ASP A 83 -7.67 -16.23 -2.93
CA ASP A 83 -7.78 -16.37 -1.50
C ASP A 83 -8.59 -15.18 -1.01
N CYS A 84 -9.91 -15.25 -1.13
CA CYS A 84 -10.81 -14.54 -0.24
C CYS A 84 -10.68 -15.10 1.19
N ASP A 85 -9.54 -15.66 1.50
CA ASP A 85 -9.14 -16.00 2.84
C ASP A 85 -8.75 -14.67 3.51
N GLU A 86 -9.75 -14.03 4.11
CA GLU A 86 -9.70 -12.76 4.82
C GLU A 86 -8.57 -12.70 5.87
N THR A 87 -7.97 -13.84 6.20
CA THR A 87 -6.91 -13.92 7.19
C THR A 87 -5.58 -13.32 6.75
N ASN A 88 -5.37 -13.11 5.44
CA ASN A 88 -4.10 -12.63 4.89
C ASN A 88 -4.12 -11.16 4.43
N TYR A 89 -5.30 -10.52 4.34
CA TYR A 89 -5.43 -9.16 3.84
C TYR A 89 -5.83 -8.20 4.96
N LYS A 90 -4.83 -7.53 5.55
CA LYS A 90 -5.02 -6.65 6.72
C LYS A 90 -5.13 -5.17 6.36
N GLY A 91 -4.81 -4.78 5.14
CA GLY A 91 -4.78 -3.38 4.72
C GLY A 91 -6.16 -2.75 4.58
N ALA A 92 -6.22 -1.42 4.66
CA ALA A 92 -7.45 -0.64 4.57
C ALA A 92 -8.22 -0.84 3.25
N TYR A 93 -7.51 -1.23 2.16
CA TYR A 93 -8.16 -1.60 0.91
C TYR A 93 -9.17 -2.74 1.09
N TYR A 94 -8.83 -3.75 1.89
CA TYR A 94 -9.67 -4.93 2.11
C TYR A 94 -10.66 -4.74 3.25
N THR A 95 -10.21 -4.11 4.35
CA THR A 95 -10.98 -4.00 5.60
C THR A 95 -11.89 -2.78 5.65
N GLY A 96 -11.60 -1.74 4.85
CA GLY A 96 -12.24 -0.42 5.00
C GLY A 96 -11.79 0.36 6.24
N ASP A 97 -10.83 -0.16 7.01
CA ASP A 97 -10.34 0.48 8.23
C ASP A 97 -9.19 1.45 7.91
N TYR A 98 -9.49 2.73 7.99
CA TYR A 98 -8.54 3.84 7.85
C TYR A 98 -8.22 4.44 9.22
N THR A 99 -7.86 3.60 10.18
CA THR A 99 -7.58 4.05 11.55
C THR A 99 -6.48 5.09 11.61
N SER A 100 -6.76 6.20 12.29
CA SER A 100 -5.79 7.28 12.52
C SER A 100 -4.85 6.98 13.69
N PRO A 101 -3.51 6.92 13.49
CA PRO A 101 -2.58 6.82 14.60
C PRO A 101 -2.59 8.05 15.51
N PHE A 102 -3.00 9.22 15.04
CA PHE A 102 -3.22 10.38 15.90
C PHE A 102 -4.35 10.13 16.92
N LYS A 103 -5.41 9.41 16.53
CA LYS A 103 -6.47 9.02 17.47
C LYS A 103 -6.00 7.94 18.43
N THR A 104 -5.44 6.87 17.89
CA THR A 104 -5.13 5.65 18.67
C THR A 104 -3.91 5.79 19.57
N ILE A 105 -2.91 6.59 19.16
CA ILE A 105 -1.64 6.75 19.88
C ILE A 105 -1.56 8.09 20.63
N LEU A 106 -2.02 9.19 20.00
CA LEU A 106 -1.95 10.52 20.61
C LEU A 106 -3.24 10.95 21.32
N GLY A 107 -4.34 10.17 21.19
CA GLY A 107 -5.62 10.49 21.82
C GLY A 107 -6.32 11.71 21.23
N LYS A 108 -6.04 12.08 19.96
CA LYS A 108 -6.72 13.18 19.30
C LYS A 108 -8.17 12.83 19.00
N THR A 109 -9.06 13.80 19.16
CA THR A 109 -10.48 13.63 18.84
C THR A 109 -10.75 13.86 17.34
N ASP A 110 -11.97 13.54 16.88
CA ASP A 110 -12.40 13.84 15.51
C ASP A 110 -12.43 15.34 15.27
N GLU A 111 -12.80 16.13 16.26
CA GLU A 111 -12.81 17.60 16.22
C GLU A 111 -11.40 18.17 16.10
N ASP A 112 -10.42 17.61 16.82
CA ASP A 112 -9.00 18.01 16.71
C ASP A 112 -8.49 17.75 15.29
N ILE A 113 -8.81 16.58 14.74
CA ILE A 113 -8.42 16.17 13.39
C ILE A 113 -9.05 17.08 12.34
N GLN A 114 -10.38 17.29 12.42
CA GLN A 114 -11.07 18.16 11.46
C GLN A 114 -10.53 19.58 11.51
N LYS A 115 -10.36 20.13 12.70
CA LYS A 115 -9.77 21.46 12.88
C LYS A 115 -8.36 21.57 12.28
N LYS A 116 -7.53 20.52 12.43
CA LYS A 116 -6.19 20.50 11.84
C LYS A 116 -6.25 20.49 10.32
N LEU A 117 -7.13 19.70 9.73
CA LEU A 117 -7.31 19.63 8.28
C LEU A 117 -7.89 20.94 7.71
N ASP A 118 -8.87 21.54 8.37
CA ASP A 118 -9.42 22.84 7.99
C ASP A 118 -8.34 23.94 8.03
N GLN A 119 -7.50 23.95 9.07
CA GLN A 119 -6.37 24.88 9.16
C GLN A 119 -5.37 24.70 8.01
N LEU A 120 -5.08 23.46 7.61
CA LEU A 120 -4.19 23.19 6.47
C LEU A 120 -4.81 23.62 5.15
N TRP A 121 -6.11 23.35 4.98
CA TRP A 121 -6.85 23.80 3.79
C TRP A 121 -6.86 25.32 3.69
N ASP A 122 -7.29 26.03 4.73
CA ASP A 122 -7.34 27.49 4.76
C ASP A 122 -5.95 28.11 4.55
N HIS A 123 -4.91 27.45 5.05
CA HIS A 123 -3.54 27.92 4.89
C HIS A 123 -3.07 27.85 3.43
N TYR A 124 -3.18 26.67 2.79
CA TYR A 124 -2.60 26.44 1.48
C TYR A 124 -3.55 26.77 0.31
N PHE A 125 -4.87 26.75 0.53
CA PHE A 125 -5.89 26.97 -0.49
C PHE A 125 -6.80 28.19 -0.22
N GLY A 126 -6.72 28.80 0.94
CA GLY A 126 -7.62 29.88 1.39
C GLY A 126 -7.29 31.28 0.84
N GLY A 127 -6.33 31.43 -0.07
CA GLY A 127 -6.09 32.69 -0.79
C GLY A 127 -5.29 33.77 -0.06
N GLN A 128 -4.75 33.52 1.15
CA GLN A 128 -3.90 34.50 1.85
C GLN A 128 -2.49 34.53 1.23
N ASN A 129 -2.02 35.71 0.80
CA ASN A 129 -0.82 35.89 -0.03
C ASN A 129 0.48 35.29 0.52
N ASP A 130 0.68 35.23 1.83
CA ASP A 130 1.88 34.71 2.47
C ASP A 130 1.78 33.22 2.86
N LYS A 131 0.61 32.61 2.64
CA LYS A 131 0.28 31.24 3.04
C LYS A 131 -0.10 30.37 1.84
N THR A 132 -0.97 30.90 0.96
CA THR A 132 -1.53 30.10 -0.12
C THR A 132 -0.48 29.68 -1.15
N VAL A 133 -0.66 28.48 -1.71
CA VAL A 133 0.01 28.02 -2.93
C VAL A 133 -0.97 27.90 -4.10
N TYR A 134 -2.28 27.98 -3.82
CA TYR A 134 -3.35 27.90 -4.80
C TYR A 134 -3.76 29.27 -5.31
N TYR A 135 -3.88 29.41 -6.61
CA TYR A 135 -4.30 30.63 -7.32
C TYR A 135 -5.28 30.28 -8.44
N GLU A 136 -6.01 31.27 -8.93
CA GLU A 136 -6.97 31.10 -10.02
C GLU A 136 -6.76 32.16 -11.11
N ASP A 137 -7.07 31.76 -12.35
CA ASP A 137 -7.21 32.64 -13.49
C ASP A 137 -8.46 32.24 -14.32
N ARG A 138 -8.60 32.78 -15.52
CA ARG A 138 -9.74 32.48 -16.42
C ARG A 138 -9.82 31.00 -16.85
N ASP A 139 -8.69 30.28 -16.85
CA ASP A 139 -8.59 28.92 -17.35
C ASP A 139 -8.74 27.87 -16.22
N GLY A 140 -8.74 28.31 -14.96
CA GLY A 140 -8.97 27.45 -13.78
C GLY A 140 -8.11 27.81 -12.58
N GLY A 141 -7.82 26.81 -11.75
CA GLY A 141 -6.96 26.93 -10.57
C GLY A 141 -5.60 26.29 -10.80
N TYR A 142 -4.57 26.82 -10.16
CA TYR A 142 -3.22 26.28 -10.26
C TYR A 142 -2.42 26.42 -8.97
N ILE A 143 -1.45 25.51 -8.79
CA ILE A 143 -0.52 25.50 -7.67
C ILE A 143 0.81 26.11 -8.10
N VAL A 144 1.33 27.04 -7.33
CA VAL A 144 2.58 27.76 -7.61
C VAL A 144 3.69 27.25 -6.70
N ASP A 145 4.81 26.85 -7.28
CA ASP A 145 6.08 26.83 -6.57
C ASP A 145 6.54 28.26 -6.34
N ILE A 146 6.31 28.74 -5.13
CA ILE A 146 6.54 30.13 -4.74
C ILE A 146 8.01 30.53 -4.83
N ASN A 147 8.90 29.58 -4.52
CA ASN A 147 10.34 29.81 -4.54
C ASN A 147 10.86 30.04 -5.95
N ASN A 148 10.36 29.24 -6.92
CA ASN A 148 10.76 29.30 -8.32
C ASN A 148 9.83 30.15 -9.19
N ASN A 149 8.70 30.59 -8.64
CA ASN A 149 7.66 31.35 -9.31
C ASN A 149 7.19 30.69 -10.61
N ASP A 150 6.94 29.40 -10.54
CA ASP A 150 6.48 28.55 -11.65
C ASP A 150 5.38 27.58 -11.21
N ILE A 151 4.84 26.85 -12.16
CA ILE A 151 3.80 25.83 -11.95
C ILE A 151 4.39 24.51 -12.41
N ARG A 152 4.27 23.48 -11.56
CA ARG A 152 4.79 22.13 -11.79
C ARG A 152 3.69 21.09 -11.82
N SER A 153 3.85 20.07 -12.67
CA SER A 153 2.94 18.91 -12.70
C SER A 153 2.85 18.23 -11.32
N GLU A 154 3.95 18.19 -10.56
CA GLU A 154 4.00 17.74 -9.17
C GLU A 154 2.97 18.47 -8.30
N GLY A 155 3.08 19.80 -8.18
CA GLY A 155 2.19 20.59 -7.33
C GLY A 155 0.74 20.54 -7.78
N MET A 156 0.49 20.57 -9.10
CA MET A 156 -0.85 20.47 -9.66
C MET A 156 -1.50 19.15 -9.30
N SER A 157 -0.80 18.03 -9.44
CA SER A 157 -1.30 16.70 -9.13
C SER A 157 -1.49 16.47 -7.62
N TYR A 158 -0.60 17.02 -6.76
CA TYR A 158 -0.77 17.02 -5.30
C TYR A 158 -1.99 17.83 -4.88
N GLY A 159 -2.19 19.02 -5.47
CA GLY A 159 -3.37 19.84 -5.24
C GLY A 159 -4.67 19.10 -5.58
N MET A 160 -4.70 18.37 -6.70
CA MET A 160 -5.84 17.54 -7.09
C MET A 160 -6.05 16.37 -6.09
N MET A 161 -4.97 15.70 -5.66
CA MET A 161 -5.08 14.64 -4.66
C MET A 161 -5.62 15.15 -3.33
N ILE A 162 -5.13 16.29 -2.85
CA ILE A 162 -5.64 16.93 -1.62
C ILE A 162 -7.12 17.27 -1.80
N ALA A 163 -7.51 17.91 -2.92
CA ALA A 163 -8.88 18.30 -3.19
C ALA A 163 -9.84 17.10 -3.25
N VAL A 164 -9.45 15.99 -3.91
CA VAL A 164 -10.30 14.80 -3.94
C VAL A 164 -10.40 14.13 -2.57
N GLN A 165 -9.34 14.10 -1.77
CA GLN A 165 -9.38 13.49 -0.44
C GLN A 165 -10.18 14.33 0.58
N THR A 166 -10.22 15.64 0.42
CA THR A 166 -10.95 16.56 1.29
C THR A 166 -12.34 16.98 0.76
N ASN A 167 -12.79 16.37 -0.36
CA ASN A 167 -14.10 16.63 -0.98
C ASN A 167 -14.29 18.05 -1.55
N HIS A 168 -13.25 18.71 -1.99
CA HIS A 168 -13.32 20.01 -2.63
C HIS A 168 -13.40 19.89 -4.15
N ARG A 169 -14.55 19.41 -4.67
CA ARG A 169 -14.74 19.12 -6.09
C ARG A 169 -14.50 20.36 -6.96
N GLU A 170 -14.98 21.53 -6.56
CA GLU A 170 -14.80 22.77 -7.34
C GLU A 170 -13.32 23.11 -7.56
N HIS A 171 -12.48 22.98 -6.53
CA HIS A 171 -11.03 23.18 -6.66
C HIS A 171 -10.38 22.10 -7.52
N PHE A 172 -10.82 20.86 -7.39
CA PHE A 172 -10.36 19.77 -8.26
C PHE A 172 -10.65 20.05 -9.73
N ASP A 173 -11.89 20.47 -10.04
CA ASP A 173 -12.32 20.82 -11.41
C ASP A 173 -11.46 21.94 -11.99
N LYS A 174 -11.23 22.99 -11.21
CA LYS A 174 -10.39 24.14 -11.62
C LYS A 174 -8.94 23.72 -11.87
N LEU A 175 -8.35 22.93 -10.97
CA LEU A 175 -6.98 22.40 -11.12
C LEU A 175 -6.87 21.52 -12.37
N TRP A 176 -7.83 20.60 -12.57
CA TRP A 176 -7.81 19.73 -13.73
C TRP A 176 -8.03 20.49 -15.04
N ASN A 177 -8.90 21.48 -15.08
CA ASN A 177 -9.12 22.31 -16.24
C ASN A 177 -7.84 23.07 -16.64
N TRP A 178 -7.15 23.64 -15.66
CA TRP A 178 -5.90 24.35 -15.92
C TRP A 178 -4.81 23.38 -16.42
N ALA A 179 -4.63 22.22 -15.76
CA ALA A 179 -3.66 21.21 -16.17
C ALA A 179 -3.94 20.68 -17.58
N LYS A 180 -5.22 20.43 -17.93
CA LYS A 180 -5.62 20.02 -19.29
C LYS A 180 -5.31 21.07 -20.35
N THR A 181 -5.38 22.31 -19.99
CA THR A 181 -5.19 23.43 -20.93
C THR A 181 -3.72 23.70 -21.18
N HIS A 182 -2.89 23.68 -20.15
CA HIS A 182 -1.53 24.21 -20.18
C HIS A 182 -0.42 23.16 -20.07
N LEU A 183 -0.69 22.02 -19.42
CA LEU A 183 0.32 21.00 -19.19
C LEU A 183 0.11 19.74 -20.03
N TRP A 184 -1.13 19.27 -20.21
CA TRP A 184 -1.41 17.96 -20.78
C TRP A 184 -1.30 17.94 -22.30
N HIS A 185 -0.38 17.14 -22.81
CA HIS A 185 -0.23 16.84 -24.23
C HIS A 185 -1.26 15.76 -24.63
N ASN A 186 -2.53 16.17 -24.70
CA ASN A 186 -3.67 15.27 -24.88
C ASN A 186 -3.60 14.54 -26.23
N PRO A 187 -3.66 13.19 -26.26
CA PRO A 187 -3.64 12.39 -27.49
C PRO A 187 -4.76 12.73 -28.47
N ALA A 188 -5.94 13.13 -27.99
CA ALA A 188 -7.04 13.55 -28.84
C ALA A 188 -6.72 14.82 -29.66
N ARG A 189 -5.69 15.57 -29.28
CA ARG A 189 -5.16 16.75 -29.98
C ARG A 189 -3.80 16.50 -30.64
N GLY A 190 -3.41 15.20 -30.78
CA GLY A 190 -2.13 14.81 -31.38
C GLY A 190 -0.94 14.80 -30.41
N GLY A 191 -1.17 14.97 -29.12
CA GLY A 191 -0.14 14.89 -28.10
C GLY A 191 0.26 13.44 -27.75
N ASN A 192 1.28 13.31 -26.91
CA ASN A 192 1.86 12.02 -26.51
C ASN A 192 1.20 11.39 -25.26
N GLY A 193 0.32 12.12 -24.58
CA GLY A 193 -0.40 11.64 -23.39
C GLY A 193 0.22 12.04 -22.06
N TYR A 194 1.43 12.61 -22.07
CA TYR A 194 2.15 13.07 -20.89
C TYR A 194 1.96 14.56 -20.62
N PHE A 195 2.61 15.08 -19.58
CA PHE A 195 2.50 16.48 -19.17
C PHE A 195 3.84 17.20 -19.31
N SER A 196 3.80 18.48 -19.68
CA SER A 196 4.91 19.38 -19.40
C SER A 196 5.11 19.45 -17.88
N TRP A 197 6.32 19.21 -17.39
CA TRP A 197 6.54 19.26 -15.96
C TRP A 197 6.54 20.67 -15.39
N GLN A 198 6.78 21.69 -16.25
CA GLN A 198 6.93 23.08 -15.80
C GLN A 198 6.28 24.08 -16.76
N ALA A 199 5.51 25.00 -16.21
CA ALA A 199 4.92 26.14 -16.90
C ALA A 199 5.17 27.46 -16.15
N ASN A 200 5.09 28.58 -16.86
CA ASN A 200 5.02 29.91 -16.27
C ASN A 200 3.61 30.17 -15.72
N ARG A 201 3.47 31.17 -14.87
CA ARG A 201 2.17 31.51 -14.23
C ARG A 201 1.13 32.06 -15.25
N ASP A 202 1.54 32.47 -16.43
CA ASP A 202 0.65 32.85 -17.53
C ASP A 202 0.19 31.65 -18.38
N GLY A 203 0.55 30.43 -17.99
CA GLY A 203 0.20 29.21 -18.68
C GLY A 203 1.11 28.86 -19.85
N SER A 204 2.08 29.70 -20.19
CA SER A 204 3.05 29.35 -21.24
C SER A 204 4.00 28.25 -20.76
N THR A 205 4.32 27.31 -21.65
CA THR A 205 5.23 26.23 -21.34
C THR A 205 6.64 26.75 -21.03
N ARG A 206 7.22 26.31 -19.93
CA ARG A 206 8.59 26.59 -19.52
C ARG A 206 9.53 25.42 -19.84
N ASP A 207 9.10 24.20 -19.58
CA ASP A 207 9.79 22.97 -19.96
C ASP A 207 8.77 21.89 -20.33
N GLN A 208 8.92 21.32 -21.52
CA GLN A 208 8.04 20.26 -22.05
C GLN A 208 8.39 18.84 -21.58
N GLY A 209 9.53 18.68 -20.89
CA GLY A 209 9.91 17.40 -20.30
C GLY A 209 8.84 16.89 -19.34
N ASN A 210 8.98 15.64 -18.95
CA ASN A 210 8.06 14.98 -18.02
C ASN A 210 8.71 14.78 -16.66
N ALA A 211 7.89 14.78 -15.62
CA ALA A 211 8.25 14.38 -14.27
C ALA A 211 7.21 13.35 -13.77
N PRO A 212 7.54 12.06 -13.84
CA PRO A 212 6.59 10.95 -13.63
C PRO A 212 5.76 10.97 -12.35
N ASP A 213 6.22 11.61 -11.28
CA ASP A 213 5.40 11.83 -10.07
C ASP A 213 4.11 12.59 -10.40
N GLY A 214 4.19 13.61 -11.25
CA GLY A 214 3.03 14.34 -11.74
C GLY A 214 2.03 13.41 -12.43
N GLU A 215 2.47 12.63 -13.41
CA GLU A 215 1.64 11.68 -14.14
C GLU A 215 1.00 10.66 -13.20
N ILE A 216 1.77 10.09 -12.27
CA ILE A 216 1.30 9.06 -11.33
C ILE A 216 0.21 9.63 -10.40
N TYR A 217 0.42 10.83 -9.85
CA TYR A 217 -0.58 11.48 -9.01
C TYR A 217 -1.79 11.99 -9.80
N PHE A 218 -1.64 12.47 -11.04
CA PHE A 218 -2.77 12.82 -11.91
C PHE A 218 -3.66 11.61 -12.18
N MET A 219 -3.07 10.48 -12.60
CA MET A 219 -3.81 9.24 -12.83
C MET A 219 -4.59 8.81 -11.60
N MET A 220 -3.94 8.79 -10.43
CA MET A 220 -4.59 8.33 -9.20
C MET A 220 -5.67 9.29 -8.72
N SER A 221 -5.42 10.61 -8.80
CA SER A 221 -6.41 11.63 -8.43
C SER A 221 -7.65 11.56 -9.30
N LEU A 222 -7.50 11.35 -10.61
CA LEU A 222 -8.60 11.21 -11.55
C LEU A 222 -9.40 9.92 -11.31
N LEU A 223 -8.72 8.79 -11.04
CA LEU A 223 -9.41 7.54 -10.68
C LEU A 223 -10.21 7.70 -9.38
N PHE A 224 -9.63 8.34 -8.37
CA PHE A 224 -10.35 8.62 -7.13
C PHE A 224 -11.52 9.57 -7.34
N ALA A 225 -11.36 10.62 -8.14
CA ALA A 225 -12.42 11.57 -8.48
C ALA A 225 -13.57 10.90 -9.24
N ALA A 226 -13.24 10.07 -10.22
CA ALA A 226 -14.21 9.30 -10.99
C ALA A 226 -15.08 8.42 -10.07
N ASN A 227 -14.43 7.70 -9.17
CA ASN A 227 -15.12 6.79 -8.26
C ASN A 227 -15.87 7.53 -7.14
N ARG A 228 -15.27 8.59 -6.58
CA ARG A 228 -15.87 9.36 -5.49
C ARG A 228 -17.11 10.12 -5.93
N TRP A 229 -17.03 10.77 -7.08
CA TRP A 229 -18.07 11.67 -7.58
C TRP A 229 -18.92 11.07 -8.71
N ASP A 230 -18.66 9.79 -9.08
CA ASP A 230 -19.38 9.05 -10.11
C ASP A 230 -19.33 9.78 -11.47
N ASP A 231 -18.12 10.13 -11.91
CA ASP A 231 -17.89 10.98 -13.08
C ASP A 231 -17.07 10.23 -14.15
N ALA A 232 -17.74 9.87 -15.24
CA ALA A 232 -17.15 9.10 -16.33
C ALA A 232 -16.07 9.88 -17.13
N GLU A 233 -16.09 11.20 -17.14
CA GLU A 233 -15.08 11.98 -17.88
C GLU A 233 -13.73 11.93 -17.15
N TYR A 234 -13.70 11.96 -15.81
CA TYR A 234 -12.46 11.71 -15.07
C TYR A 234 -11.91 10.30 -15.31
N MET A 235 -12.78 9.28 -15.34
CA MET A 235 -12.36 7.91 -15.65
C MET A 235 -11.74 7.83 -17.04
N LYS A 236 -12.37 8.40 -18.03
CA LYS A 236 -11.87 8.45 -19.42
C LYS A 236 -10.50 9.15 -19.54
N ASP A 237 -10.34 10.28 -18.86
CA ASP A 237 -9.08 11.02 -18.83
C ASP A 237 -7.99 10.18 -18.13
N ALA A 238 -8.30 9.55 -16.98
CA ALA A 238 -7.39 8.64 -16.28
C ALA A 238 -6.94 7.47 -17.16
N GLN A 239 -7.88 6.79 -17.84
CA GLN A 239 -7.57 5.65 -18.71
C GLN A 239 -6.72 6.08 -19.91
N THR A 240 -6.90 7.30 -20.41
CA THR A 240 -6.09 7.85 -21.49
C THR A 240 -4.62 7.99 -21.07
N ILE A 241 -4.36 8.49 -19.85
CA ILE A 241 -3.01 8.67 -19.32
C ILE A 241 -2.40 7.30 -18.99
N LEU A 242 -3.15 6.41 -18.32
CA LEU A 242 -2.71 5.04 -18.00
C LEU A 242 -2.27 4.27 -19.25
N LYS A 243 -3.02 4.40 -20.34
CA LYS A 243 -2.66 3.77 -21.62
C LYS A 243 -1.37 4.35 -22.21
N ALA A 244 -1.14 5.67 -22.08
CA ALA A 244 0.05 6.33 -22.61
C ALA A 244 1.33 5.90 -21.89
N CYS A 245 1.24 5.43 -20.63
CA CYS A 245 2.40 5.01 -19.83
C CYS A 245 3.15 3.80 -20.41
N TRP A 246 2.55 3.06 -21.35
CA TRP A 246 3.14 1.87 -21.96
C TRP A 246 3.25 2.04 -23.49
N LYS A 247 4.46 2.31 -23.99
CA LYS A 247 4.76 2.49 -25.44
C LYS A 247 3.85 3.49 -26.15
N GLY A 248 3.56 4.61 -25.50
CA GLY A 248 2.91 5.74 -26.16
C GLY A 248 3.84 6.44 -27.18
N ASN A 249 3.34 7.45 -27.87
CA ASN A 249 4.10 8.25 -28.85
C ASN A 249 5.31 8.96 -28.23
N GLY A 250 5.33 9.15 -26.91
CA GLY A 250 6.43 9.78 -26.16
C GLY A 250 7.36 8.79 -25.45
N GLY A 251 7.26 7.50 -25.75
CA GLY A 251 8.00 6.45 -25.05
C GLY A 251 7.19 5.80 -23.91
N SER A 252 7.85 5.01 -23.08
CA SER A 252 7.25 4.36 -21.90
C SER A 252 7.64 5.10 -20.63
N LEU A 253 6.64 5.41 -19.79
CA LEU A 253 6.86 5.96 -18.45
C LEU A 253 7.43 4.88 -17.51
N TYR A 254 6.98 3.64 -17.68
CA TYR A 254 7.50 2.48 -16.98
C TYR A 254 8.37 1.66 -17.92
N SER A 255 9.54 1.23 -17.44
CA SER A 255 10.43 0.36 -18.22
C SER A 255 9.73 -0.92 -18.64
N GLU A 256 9.79 -1.26 -19.92
CA GLU A 256 9.23 -2.52 -20.46
C GLU A 256 10.00 -3.77 -19.99
N GLN A 257 11.18 -3.61 -19.39
CA GLN A 257 12.04 -4.67 -18.92
C GLN A 257 11.96 -4.85 -17.41
N SER A 258 12.08 -3.75 -16.65
CA SER A 258 12.10 -3.77 -15.19
C SER A 258 10.74 -3.45 -14.55
N TYR A 259 9.79 -2.87 -15.32
CA TYR A 259 8.48 -2.44 -14.83
C TYR A 259 8.54 -1.37 -13.72
N ILE A 260 9.63 -0.62 -13.64
CA ILE A 260 9.85 0.48 -12.70
C ILE A 260 9.67 1.80 -13.46
N ALA A 261 9.15 2.84 -12.78
CA ALA A 261 9.02 4.17 -13.35
C ALA A 261 10.40 4.73 -13.71
N THR A 262 10.54 5.22 -14.95
CA THR A 262 11.77 5.83 -15.45
C THR A 262 11.85 7.28 -15.00
N PHE A 263 13.03 7.91 -15.09
CA PHE A 263 13.15 9.33 -14.77
C PHE A 263 12.35 10.21 -15.75
N GLN A 264 12.34 9.84 -17.00
CA GLN A 264 11.49 10.42 -18.05
C GLN A 264 11.07 9.33 -19.02
N PRO A 265 9.89 9.44 -19.66
CA PRO A 265 9.50 8.51 -20.72
C PRO A 265 10.55 8.44 -21.81
N THR A 266 10.99 7.24 -22.15
CA THR A 266 12.02 6.99 -23.14
C THR A 266 11.62 5.83 -24.05
N ASP A 267 12.49 5.50 -24.99
CA ASP A 267 12.35 4.32 -25.87
C ASP A 267 12.42 2.95 -25.14
N GLY A 268 12.50 2.97 -23.80
CA GLY A 268 12.49 1.77 -22.95
C GLY A 268 13.86 1.29 -22.49
N ASN A 269 14.94 1.99 -22.82
CA ASN A 269 16.31 1.63 -22.44
C ASN A 269 16.79 2.31 -21.16
N ASN A 270 15.94 3.09 -20.48
CA ASN A 270 16.32 3.74 -19.24
C ASN A 270 16.43 2.74 -18.09
N THR A 271 17.48 2.85 -17.29
CA THR A 271 17.84 1.93 -16.19
C THR A 271 17.82 2.59 -14.81
N TRP A 272 17.32 3.84 -14.76
CA TRP A 272 17.27 4.63 -13.53
C TRP A 272 16.03 5.52 -13.48
N GLY A 273 15.72 6.00 -12.31
CA GLY A 273 14.62 6.91 -12.04
C GLY A 273 14.83 7.62 -10.69
N ASP A 274 13.80 8.31 -10.27
CA ASP A 274 13.68 8.82 -8.90
C ASP A 274 13.13 7.72 -8.00
N ALA A 275 13.77 7.48 -6.85
CA ALA A 275 13.29 6.49 -5.89
C ALA A 275 11.86 6.79 -5.41
N SER A 276 11.49 8.06 -5.29
CA SER A 276 10.16 8.50 -4.84
C SER A 276 9.05 8.35 -5.88
N TYR A 277 9.39 8.08 -7.17
CA TYR A 277 8.41 7.67 -8.17
C TYR A 277 7.90 6.24 -7.94
N SER A 278 8.54 5.52 -7.02
CA SER A 278 8.04 4.24 -6.52
C SER A 278 6.89 4.46 -5.54
N LEU A 279 5.67 4.42 -6.08
CA LEU A 279 4.39 4.55 -5.37
C LEU A 279 3.63 3.22 -5.43
N PRO A 280 4.06 2.18 -4.69
CA PRO A 280 3.56 0.82 -4.87
C PRO A 280 2.05 0.71 -4.68
N ALA A 281 1.46 1.45 -3.74
CA ALA A 281 0.02 1.45 -3.52
C ALA A 281 -0.77 1.97 -4.74
N PHE A 282 -0.28 3.01 -5.41
CA PHE A 282 -0.95 3.54 -6.60
C PHE A 282 -0.81 2.59 -7.80
N VAL A 283 0.38 2.02 -7.98
CA VAL A 283 0.62 1.06 -9.06
C VAL A 283 -0.20 -0.23 -8.86
N ASP A 284 -0.43 -0.65 -7.61
CA ASP A 284 -1.33 -1.76 -7.29
C ASP A 284 -2.77 -1.42 -7.73
N LEU A 285 -3.26 -0.21 -7.43
CA LEU A 285 -4.58 0.26 -7.88
C LEU A 285 -4.66 0.40 -9.41
N PHE A 286 -3.59 0.81 -10.09
CA PHE A 286 -3.55 0.82 -11.55
C PHE A 286 -3.70 -0.60 -12.13
N SER A 287 -3.12 -1.62 -11.50
CA SER A 287 -3.29 -2.99 -11.92
C SER A 287 -4.74 -3.47 -11.83
N ARG A 288 -5.50 -2.93 -10.88
CA ARG A 288 -6.91 -3.27 -10.65
C ARG A 288 -7.86 -2.52 -11.58
N TRP A 289 -7.58 -1.21 -11.81
CA TRP A 289 -8.55 -0.29 -12.42
C TRP A 289 -8.20 0.17 -13.82
N SER A 290 -7.04 -0.19 -14.37
CA SER A 290 -6.70 0.12 -15.75
C SER A 290 -7.46 -0.77 -16.73
N ASP A 291 -8.00 -0.19 -17.79
CA ASP A 291 -8.68 -0.92 -18.86
C ASP A 291 -7.70 -1.72 -19.73
N THR A 292 -6.41 -1.33 -19.73
CA THR A 292 -5.38 -1.90 -20.60
C THR A 292 -4.12 -2.24 -19.82
N ASN A 293 -3.31 -3.16 -20.37
CA ASN A 293 -1.98 -3.51 -19.83
C ASN A 293 -2.00 -4.01 -18.37
N LYS A 294 -3.09 -4.62 -17.92
CA LYS A 294 -3.24 -5.10 -16.53
C LYS A 294 -2.07 -5.97 -16.08
N ASP A 295 -1.60 -6.88 -16.92
CA ASP A 295 -0.44 -7.73 -16.64
C ASP A 295 0.85 -6.95 -16.41
N LYS A 296 1.06 -5.87 -17.17
CA LYS A 296 2.22 -4.99 -16.99
C LYS A 296 2.11 -4.19 -15.69
N TRP A 297 0.92 -3.67 -15.38
CA TRP A 297 0.67 -2.98 -14.13
C TRP A 297 0.86 -3.89 -12.91
N LEU A 298 0.45 -5.15 -12.99
CA LEU A 298 0.66 -6.12 -11.92
C LEU A 298 2.16 -6.39 -11.69
N LYS A 299 2.93 -6.54 -12.76
CA LYS A 299 4.39 -6.66 -12.68
C LYS A 299 5.02 -5.37 -12.13
N ALA A 300 4.51 -4.22 -12.54
CA ALA A 300 4.98 -2.92 -12.06
C ALA A 300 4.70 -2.73 -10.55
N ALA A 301 3.56 -3.15 -10.04
CA ALA A 301 3.26 -3.10 -8.61
C ALA A 301 4.29 -3.90 -7.79
N LYS A 302 4.62 -5.12 -8.24
CA LYS A 302 5.65 -5.96 -7.61
C LYS A 302 7.04 -5.32 -7.72
N ALA A 303 7.42 -4.88 -8.90
CA ALA A 303 8.73 -4.27 -9.15
C ALA A 303 8.93 -2.97 -8.37
N THR A 304 7.89 -2.15 -8.24
CA THR A 304 7.92 -0.90 -7.50
C THR A 304 8.11 -1.13 -5.99
N ARG A 305 7.44 -2.15 -5.39
CA ARG A 305 7.67 -2.56 -4.00
C ARG A 305 9.10 -3.02 -3.77
N GLU A 306 9.63 -3.80 -4.70
CA GLU A 306 11.02 -4.26 -4.62
C GLU A 306 12.02 -3.12 -4.79
N HIS A 307 11.77 -2.19 -5.71
CA HIS A 307 12.64 -1.06 -5.99
C HIS A 307 12.75 -0.10 -4.80
N ILE A 308 11.63 0.31 -4.21
CA ILE A 308 11.67 1.22 -3.04
C ILE A 308 12.40 0.59 -1.85
N TYR A 309 12.26 -0.72 -1.64
CA TYR A 309 13.00 -1.44 -0.61
C TYR A 309 14.50 -1.48 -0.90
N LYS A 310 14.89 -1.74 -2.15
CA LYS A 310 16.30 -1.80 -2.56
C LYS A 310 16.97 -0.41 -2.55
N SER A 311 16.21 0.65 -2.81
CA SER A 311 16.71 2.02 -2.80
C SER A 311 17.01 2.51 -1.37
N ALA A 312 16.38 1.91 -0.36
CA ALA A 312 16.67 2.21 1.03
C ALA A 312 18.00 1.59 1.45
N ASN A 313 18.91 2.41 1.97
CA ASN A 313 20.19 1.94 2.50
C ASN A 313 19.96 0.95 3.65
N SER A 314 20.72 -0.15 3.66
CA SER A 314 20.55 -1.24 4.62
C SER A 314 20.95 -0.88 6.07
N ILE A 315 21.58 0.28 6.30
CA ILE A 315 22.03 0.79 7.60
C ILE A 315 21.20 2.00 8.03
N SER A 316 21.05 2.99 7.15
CA SER A 316 20.38 4.26 7.46
C SER A 316 18.87 4.23 7.16
N GLY A 317 18.43 3.37 6.25
CA GLY A 317 17.05 3.38 5.71
C GLY A 317 16.78 4.52 4.73
N LEU A 318 17.76 5.36 4.42
CA LEU A 318 17.63 6.50 3.51
C LEU A 318 17.61 6.03 2.06
N CYS A 319 16.72 6.60 1.25
CA CYS A 319 16.79 6.53 -0.21
C CYS A 319 17.63 7.68 -0.75
N THR A 320 17.96 7.67 -2.03
CA THR A 320 18.54 8.81 -2.74
C THR A 320 17.50 9.48 -3.63
N ASP A 321 17.72 10.75 -4.00
CA ASP A 321 16.82 11.41 -4.93
C ASP A 321 16.74 10.62 -6.23
N TYR A 322 17.87 10.17 -6.79
CA TYR A 322 17.87 9.32 -7.97
C TYR A 322 18.53 7.96 -7.68
N SER A 323 17.96 6.91 -8.25
CA SER A 323 18.44 5.55 -8.09
C SER A 323 18.40 4.76 -9.39
N ASN A 324 19.37 3.87 -9.58
CA ASN A 324 19.31 2.81 -10.57
C ASN A 324 18.17 1.83 -10.22
N PHE A 325 17.69 1.06 -11.18
CA PHE A 325 16.62 0.09 -10.94
C PHE A 325 17.01 -1.09 -10.03
N ASP A 326 18.31 -1.26 -9.75
CA ASP A 326 18.79 -2.17 -8.71
C ASP A 326 18.78 -1.57 -7.30
N GLY A 327 18.40 -0.29 -7.16
CA GLY A 327 18.31 0.45 -5.91
C GLY A 327 19.58 1.23 -5.53
N THR A 328 20.66 1.11 -6.29
CA THR A 328 21.89 1.89 -6.02
C THR A 328 21.75 3.36 -6.40
N PRO A 329 22.44 4.29 -5.72
CA PRO A 329 22.41 5.70 -6.09
C PRO A 329 22.77 5.97 -7.54
N HIS A 330 22.06 6.88 -8.19
CA HIS A 330 22.33 7.30 -9.57
C HIS A 330 22.74 8.77 -9.63
N TYR A 331 23.90 9.05 -10.23
CA TYR A 331 24.36 10.42 -10.45
C TYR A 331 23.76 10.99 -11.74
N ALA A 332 23.00 12.08 -11.60
CA ALA A 332 22.52 12.88 -12.72
C ALA A 332 22.33 14.34 -12.29
N PHE A 333 22.65 15.28 -13.16
CA PHE A 333 22.42 16.72 -13.03
C PHE A 333 23.16 17.42 -11.88
N SER A 334 23.22 16.85 -10.67
CA SER A 334 23.88 17.45 -9.52
C SER A 334 24.32 16.41 -8.49
N ASN A 335 25.16 16.80 -7.55
CA ASN A 335 25.61 15.93 -6.45
C ASN A 335 24.47 15.54 -5.50
N ASN A 336 23.37 16.30 -5.45
CA ASN A 336 22.22 15.97 -4.63
C ASN A 336 21.52 14.69 -5.08
N SER A 337 21.64 14.34 -6.38
CA SER A 337 20.96 13.16 -6.94
C SER A 337 21.32 11.85 -6.22
N THR A 338 22.54 11.72 -5.68
CA THR A 338 23.01 10.54 -4.95
C THR A 338 22.82 10.65 -3.44
N ARG A 339 22.16 11.70 -2.98
CA ARG A 339 21.91 11.99 -1.56
C ARG A 339 20.43 11.78 -1.22
N TYR A 340 20.15 11.57 0.07
CA TYR A 340 18.83 11.83 0.62
C TYR A 340 18.68 13.34 0.77
N SER A 341 17.89 13.95 -0.12
CA SER A 341 17.77 15.39 -0.19
C SER A 341 16.32 15.83 -0.35
N PHE A 342 15.91 16.16 -1.58
CA PHE A 342 14.60 16.74 -1.87
C PHE A 342 13.56 15.67 -2.22
N ASP A 343 13.81 14.88 -3.27
CA ASP A 343 12.83 13.92 -3.78
C ASP A 343 12.72 12.70 -2.87
N ALA A 344 13.84 12.22 -2.33
CA ALA A 344 13.89 11.05 -1.47
C ALA A 344 13.06 11.16 -0.19
N ILE A 345 12.76 12.39 0.29
CA ILE A 345 11.95 12.59 1.51
C ILE A 345 10.53 12.03 1.39
N ARG A 346 10.03 11.82 0.16
CA ARG A 346 8.71 11.23 -0.12
C ARG A 346 8.70 9.70 0.10
N CYS A 347 9.84 9.02 -0.02
CA CYS A 347 9.92 7.57 0.05
C CYS A 347 9.30 6.96 1.33
N PRO A 348 9.54 7.49 2.54
CA PRO A 348 8.91 7.00 3.77
C PRO A 348 7.39 7.05 3.74
N MET A 349 6.81 8.09 3.16
CA MET A 349 5.36 8.19 2.97
C MET A 349 4.86 7.11 1.99
N ASN A 350 5.58 6.87 0.91
CA ASN A 350 5.16 5.95 -0.15
C ASN A 350 5.07 4.50 0.33
N TYR A 351 6.10 3.99 1.05
CA TYR A 351 6.02 2.62 1.57
C TYR A 351 5.13 2.51 2.82
N GLY A 352 5.06 3.55 3.66
CA GLY A 352 4.12 3.59 4.78
C GLY A 352 2.66 3.58 4.30
N MET A 353 2.35 4.30 3.23
CA MET A 353 1.05 4.25 2.55
C MET A 353 0.72 2.84 2.04
N ASP A 354 1.63 2.18 1.35
CA ASP A 354 1.42 0.82 0.84
C ASP A 354 1.20 -0.18 1.98
N TYR A 355 1.95 -0.02 3.10
CA TYR A 355 1.79 -0.87 4.27
C TYR A 355 0.37 -0.82 4.84
N TYR A 356 -0.16 0.36 5.15
CA TYR A 356 -1.47 0.42 5.80
C TYR A 356 -2.63 0.22 4.82
N LEU A 357 -2.44 0.53 3.53
CA LEU A 357 -3.49 0.35 2.53
C LEU A 357 -3.63 -1.11 2.08
N PHE A 358 -2.52 -1.82 1.92
CA PHE A 358 -2.55 -3.18 1.36
C PHE A 358 -2.00 -4.25 2.30
N GLY A 359 -1.14 -3.90 3.25
CA GLY A 359 -0.42 -4.88 4.06
C GLY A 359 0.55 -5.76 3.24
N ALA A 360 0.78 -5.40 1.99
CA ALA A 360 1.70 -6.10 1.11
C ALA A 360 3.14 -5.84 1.53
N ASP A 361 4.03 -6.83 1.34
CA ASP A 361 5.47 -6.70 1.63
C ASP A 361 5.80 -6.21 3.06
N ALA A 362 4.96 -6.58 4.02
CA ALA A 362 4.97 -6.04 5.38
C ALA A 362 6.34 -6.22 6.08
N GLU A 363 7.03 -7.34 5.87
CA GLU A 363 8.33 -7.61 6.50
C GLU A 363 9.39 -6.60 6.06
N ARG A 364 9.55 -6.37 4.73
CA ARG A 364 10.54 -5.43 4.19
C ARG A 364 10.19 -3.99 4.55
N GLN A 365 8.91 -3.62 4.47
CA GLN A 365 8.44 -2.28 4.83
C GLN A 365 8.66 -1.99 6.32
N THR A 366 8.38 -2.93 7.21
CA THR A 366 8.69 -2.81 8.65
C THR A 366 10.19 -2.65 8.88
N LYS A 367 11.01 -3.39 8.15
CA LYS A 367 12.48 -3.29 8.27
C LYS A 367 13.00 -1.90 7.91
N ILE A 368 12.60 -1.36 6.75
CA ILE A 368 13.07 -0.01 6.35
C ILE A 368 12.48 1.09 7.23
N ALA A 369 11.24 0.93 7.71
CA ALA A 369 10.63 1.86 8.65
C ALA A 369 11.41 1.92 9.99
N LYS A 370 11.88 0.78 10.50
CA LYS A 370 12.76 0.74 11.69
C LYS A 370 14.05 1.51 11.44
N LEU A 371 14.74 1.23 10.33
CA LEU A 371 16.01 1.85 10.00
C LEU A 371 15.91 3.38 9.93
N ILE A 372 14.95 3.92 9.18
CA ILE A 372 14.82 5.37 9.04
C ILE A 372 14.36 6.05 10.34
N THR A 373 13.48 5.38 11.10
CA THR A 373 13.01 5.90 12.39
C THR A 373 14.15 5.99 13.40
N ASP A 374 14.97 4.94 13.51
CA ASP A 374 16.17 4.93 14.36
C ASP A 374 17.22 5.93 13.89
N PHE A 375 17.36 6.12 12.59
CA PHE A 375 18.29 7.06 12.00
C PHE A 375 17.98 8.50 12.41
N PHE A 376 16.74 8.95 12.21
CA PHE A 376 16.34 10.31 12.58
C PHE A 376 16.27 10.52 14.10
N GLU A 377 16.00 9.49 14.88
CA GLU A 377 16.11 9.55 16.33
C GLU A 377 17.55 9.84 16.78
N LYS A 378 18.54 9.18 16.18
CA LYS A 378 19.97 9.42 16.44
C LYS A 378 20.41 10.83 16.01
N ASP A 379 19.90 11.33 14.88
CA ASP A 379 20.14 12.71 14.43
C ASP A 379 19.42 13.74 15.31
N ASN A 380 18.51 13.31 16.16
CA ASN A 380 17.62 14.16 16.96
C ASN A 380 16.80 15.13 16.09
N TYR A 381 16.40 14.68 14.89
CA TYR A 381 15.57 15.44 13.93
C TYR A 381 16.12 16.83 13.59
N ARG A 382 17.45 16.96 13.43
CA ARG A 382 18.11 18.25 13.17
C ARG A 382 18.35 18.52 11.69
N HIS A 383 18.81 17.50 10.97
CA HIS A 383 19.26 17.66 9.59
C HIS A 383 18.28 17.03 8.60
N GLY A 384 18.19 17.64 7.42
CA GLY A 384 17.30 17.22 6.37
C GLY A 384 17.95 16.48 5.21
N HIS A 385 19.27 16.64 5.03
CA HIS A 385 20.00 16.08 3.90
C HIS A 385 21.21 15.27 4.37
N PHE A 386 21.48 14.14 3.72
CA PHE A 386 22.55 13.22 4.08
C PHE A 386 23.09 12.52 2.84
N GLU A 387 24.33 12.03 2.90
CA GLU A 387 24.75 10.98 1.99
C GLU A 387 23.88 9.72 2.17
N TRP A 388 23.81 8.84 1.19
CA TRP A 388 22.99 7.63 1.24
C TRP A 388 23.28 6.73 2.45
N ASP A 389 24.54 6.69 2.89
CA ASP A 389 24.96 5.93 4.08
C ASP A 389 24.64 6.64 5.41
N GLY A 390 24.09 7.84 5.37
CA GLY A 390 23.75 8.67 6.53
C GLY A 390 24.86 9.59 7.00
N SER A 391 26.00 9.68 6.30
CA SER A 391 27.07 10.63 6.58
C SER A 391 26.77 12.02 6.00
N ASP A 392 27.64 12.98 6.31
CA ASP A 392 27.61 14.38 5.82
C ASP A 392 26.24 15.07 6.00
N PRO A 393 25.76 15.23 7.25
CA PRO A 393 24.49 15.88 7.55
C PRO A 393 24.50 17.36 7.18
N THR A 394 23.50 17.80 6.39
CA THR A 394 23.31 19.19 5.97
C THR A 394 21.83 19.57 5.95
N GLY A 395 21.52 20.85 5.73
CA GLY A 395 20.15 21.33 5.73
C GLY A 395 19.46 21.20 7.09
N SER A 396 18.19 21.54 7.15
CA SER A 396 17.37 21.39 8.36
C SER A 396 16.27 20.38 8.12
N PHE A 397 15.91 19.62 9.14
CA PHE A 397 14.77 18.74 9.13
C PHE A 397 13.48 19.54 8.88
N THR A 398 12.68 19.12 7.90
CA THR A 398 11.52 19.87 7.44
C THR A 398 10.19 19.27 7.92
N ILE A 399 9.10 20.03 7.76
CA ILE A 399 7.76 19.51 8.07
C ILE A 399 7.32 18.41 7.08
N GLY A 400 7.78 18.49 5.82
CA GLY A 400 7.55 17.45 4.83
C GLY A 400 8.17 16.12 5.29
N GLN A 401 9.41 16.16 5.77
CA GLN A 401 10.09 14.99 6.34
C GLN A 401 9.39 14.50 7.63
N ALA A 402 8.99 15.41 8.51
CA ALA A 402 8.25 15.05 9.71
C ALA A 402 6.96 14.26 9.38
N GLY A 403 6.21 14.72 8.40
CA GLY A 403 5.02 14.04 7.92
C GLY A 403 5.33 12.70 7.27
N ALA A 404 6.26 12.66 6.31
CA ALA A 404 6.61 11.45 5.57
C ALA A 404 7.14 10.34 6.50
N ASN A 405 8.04 10.69 7.42
CA ASN A 405 8.57 9.74 8.41
C ASN A 405 7.47 9.23 9.36
N ALA A 406 6.50 10.08 9.72
CA ALA A 406 5.39 9.67 10.55
C ALA A 406 4.47 8.66 9.81
N VAL A 407 4.26 8.81 8.50
CA VAL A 407 3.51 7.82 7.72
C VAL A 407 4.22 6.46 7.68
N ALA A 408 5.56 6.43 7.59
CA ALA A 408 6.33 5.19 7.68
C ALA A 408 6.05 4.41 8.98
N THR A 409 5.71 5.10 10.08
CA THR A 409 5.43 4.44 11.37
C THR A 409 4.18 3.57 11.38
N TYR A 410 3.32 3.61 10.37
CA TYR A 410 2.25 2.62 10.24
C TYR A 410 2.78 1.18 10.30
N ALA A 411 3.97 0.94 9.73
CA ALA A 411 4.63 -0.36 9.78
C ALA A 411 5.19 -0.74 11.17
N LEU A 412 5.15 0.18 12.14
CA LEU A 412 5.69 0.00 13.49
C LEU A 412 4.61 0.03 14.58
N LEU A 413 3.34 0.23 14.23
CA LEU A 413 2.26 0.36 15.23
C LEU A 413 2.05 -0.89 16.09
N SER A 414 2.40 -2.06 15.58
CA SER A 414 2.33 -3.34 16.31
C SER A 414 3.66 -3.75 16.97
N GLU A 415 4.71 -2.94 16.85
CA GLU A 415 6.04 -3.24 17.36
C GLU A 415 6.21 -2.66 18.77
N ASP A 416 6.07 -3.46 19.81
CA ASP A 416 6.11 -3.01 21.21
C ASP A 416 7.39 -2.23 21.56
N SER A 417 8.54 -2.63 20.99
CA SER A 417 9.82 -1.96 21.20
C SER A 417 9.91 -0.56 20.59
N TYR A 418 9.01 -0.21 19.67
CA TYR A 418 8.97 1.11 19.01
C TYR A 418 7.87 2.02 19.53
N LYS A 419 7.04 1.58 20.45
CA LYS A 419 5.84 2.30 20.91
C LYS A 419 6.09 3.76 21.30
N ASP A 420 7.12 3.99 22.12
CA ASP A 420 7.45 5.35 22.59
C ASP A 420 8.03 6.20 21.47
N LEU A 421 8.86 5.61 20.62
CA LEU A 421 9.47 6.29 19.49
C LEU A 421 8.42 6.64 18.42
N VAL A 422 7.50 5.73 18.10
CA VAL A 422 6.34 5.99 17.23
C VAL A 422 5.53 7.17 17.78
N LYS A 423 5.22 7.16 19.08
CA LYS A 423 4.49 8.27 19.72
C LYS A 423 5.23 9.60 19.56
N LYS A 424 6.55 9.61 19.73
CA LYS A 424 7.39 10.81 19.54
C LYS A 424 7.34 11.31 18.10
N VAL A 425 7.53 10.42 17.12
CA VAL A 425 7.49 10.78 15.69
C VAL A 425 6.13 11.34 15.28
N LEU A 426 5.05 10.68 15.72
CA LEU A 426 3.68 11.17 15.49
C LEU A 426 3.44 12.54 16.13
N GLN A 427 3.97 12.77 17.35
CA GLN A 427 3.83 14.07 18.02
C GLN A 427 4.58 15.17 17.26
N ILE A 428 5.80 14.90 16.74
CA ILE A 428 6.56 15.84 15.92
C ILE A 428 5.73 16.25 14.68
N ALA A 429 5.16 15.28 13.98
CA ALA A 429 4.32 15.54 12.80
C ALA A 429 3.05 16.31 13.16
N TRP A 430 2.38 15.99 14.28
CA TRP A 430 1.19 16.69 14.74
C TRP A 430 1.47 18.14 15.10
N ASP A 431 2.59 18.42 15.77
CA ASP A 431 2.95 19.77 16.25
C ASP A 431 3.57 20.65 15.16
N ALA A 432 3.92 20.05 14.01
CA ALA A 432 4.44 20.77 12.87
C ALA A 432 3.46 21.86 12.42
N LYS A 433 4.00 23.06 12.21
CA LYS A 433 3.20 24.24 11.80
C LYS A 433 3.33 24.44 10.29
N PRO A 434 2.22 24.76 9.60
CA PRO A 434 2.26 25.10 8.18
C PRO A 434 3.29 26.21 7.90
N ILE A 435 4.04 26.04 6.81
CA ILE A 435 5.10 27.00 6.40
C ILE A 435 4.46 28.24 5.80
N VAL A 436 4.96 29.41 6.20
CA VAL A 436 4.65 30.70 5.57
C VAL A 436 5.84 31.15 4.71
N GLY A 437 5.57 32.04 3.75
CA GLY A 437 6.62 32.63 2.92
C GLY A 437 7.05 31.74 1.78
N ARG A 438 8.33 31.76 1.47
CA ARG A 438 8.89 31.30 0.19
C ARG A 438 8.93 29.77 0.03
N ASP A 439 9.20 29.02 1.09
CA ASP A 439 9.42 27.57 1.01
C ASP A 439 8.16 26.73 1.30
N ARG A 440 6.96 27.36 1.26
CA ARG A 440 5.69 26.73 1.62
C ARG A 440 5.13 25.73 0.61
N TYR A 441 5.66 25.71 -0.61
CA TYR A 441 5.16 24.87 -1.69
C TYR A 441 5.42 23.38 -1.41
N TYR A 442 6.64 22.92 -1.55
CA TYR A 442 6.97 21.49 -1.57
C TYR A 442 6.74 20.82 -0.20
N ASP A 443 7.46 21.28 0.81
CA ASP A 443 7.32 20.72 2.16
C ASP A 443 5.91 20.88 2.74
N GLY A 444 5.23 21.97 2.37
CA GLY A 444 3.84 22.21 2.77
C GLY A 444 2.86 21.20 2.18
N LEU A 445 2.98 20.91 0.88
CA LEU A 445 2.10 19.95 0.21
C LEU A 445 2.41 18.51 0.63
N VAL A 446 3.69 18.12 0.75
CA VAL A 446 4.09 16.81 1.25
C VAL A 446 3.58 16.60 2.69
N HIS A 447 3.73 17.62 3.56
CA HIS A 447 3.18 17.58 4.91
C HIS A 447 1.65 17.41 4.89
N TYR A 448 0.93 18.15 4.04
CA TYR A 448 -0.53 18.03 3.98
C TYR A 448 -0.97 16.64 3.53
N LEU A 449 -0.34 16.08 2.50
CA LEU A 449 -0.58 14.69 2.08
C LEU A 449 -0.34 13.70 3.24
N ALA A 450 0.79 13.84 3.94
CA ALA A 450 1.09 13.02 5.10
C ALA A 450 0.04 13.15 6.22
N MET A 451 -0.46 14.36 6.48
CA MET A 451 -1.52 14.58 7.46
C MET A 451 -2.83 13.91 7.05
N LEU A 452 -3.17 13.87 5.75
CA LEU A 452 -4.33 13.11 5.28
C LEU A 452 -4.18 11.61 5.57
N HIS A 453 -2.99 11.04 5.36
CA HIS A 453 -2.71 9.65 5.73
C HIS A 453 -2.87 9.42 7.24
N LEU A 454 -2.19 10.20 8.05
CA LEU A 454 -2.12 10.03 9.51
C LEU A 454 -3.45 10.32 10.22
N THR A 455 -4.33 11.09 9.62
CA THR A 455 -5.69 11.35 10.13
C THR A 455 -6.73 10.31 9.69
N GLY A 456 -6.33 9.34 8.83
CA GLY A 456 -7.27 8.37 8.25
C GLY A 456 -8.19 8.97 7.17
N ASN A 457 -7.85 10.16 6.65
CA ASN A 457 -8.63 10.85 5.61
C ASN A 457 -8.10 10.62 4.20
N PHE A 458 -6.94 9.99 4.03
CA PHE A 458 -6.50 9.50 2.74
C PHE A 458 -7.14 8.14 2.47
N LYS A 459 -8.20 8.12 1.66
CA LYS A 459 -9.01 6.93 1.40
C LYS A 459 -8.87 6.45 -0.03
N ILE A 460 -8.96 5.15 -0.22
CA ILE A 460 -9.15 4.56 -1.55
C ILE A 460 -10.63 4.67 -1.90
N TRP A 461 -10.93 5.50 -2.90
CA TRP A 461 -12.28 5.62 -3.46
C TRP A 461 -12.45 4.54 -4.51
N LYS A 462 -13.05 3.42 -4.12
CA LYS A 462 -13.27 2.27 -5.01
C LYS A 462 -14.37 2.56 -6.03
N PRO A 463 -14.32 1.91 -7.21
CA PRO A 463 -15.45 1.89 -8.13
C PRO A 463 -16.72 1.42 -7.41
N LYS A 464 -17.85 2.05 -7.71
CA LYS A 464 -19.13 1.53 -7.24
C LYS A 464 -19.42 0.24 -8.00
N PRO A 465 -19.73 -0.85 -7.31
CA PRO A 465 -20.08 -2.10 -7.98
C PRO A 465 -21.34 -1.88 -8.82
N LYS A 466 -21.31 -2.30 -10.07
CA LYS A 466 -22.47 -2.22 -10.96
C LYS A 466 -23.52 -3.30 -10.64
N ASN A 467 -23.09 -4.42 -10.09
CA ASN A 467 -23.95 -5.56 -9.73
C ASN A 467 -23.70 -5.95 -8.27
N ILE A 468 -24.37 -5.24 -7.35
CA ILE A 468 -24.43 -5.65 -5.94
C ILE A 468 -25.51 -6.72 -5.85
N LYS A 469 -25.16 -7.93 -5.40
CA LYS A 469 -26.15 -8.96 -5.10
C LYS A 469 -26.93 -8.56 -3.85
N GLU A 470 -28.25 -8.66 -3.91
CA GLU A 470 -29.09 -8.44 -2.74
C GLU A 470 -29.21 -9.72 -1.92
N LYS A 471 -29.03 -9.61 -0.61
CA LYS A 471 -29.20 -10.71 0.35
C LYS A 471 -29.98 -10.21 1.55
N THR A 472 -30.85 -11.04 2.09
CA THR A 472 -31.53 -10.74 3.34
C THR A 472 -30.99 -11.63 4.45
N GLU A 473 -30.71 -11.04 5.62
CA GLU A 473 -30.33 -11.75 6.84
C GLU A 473 -31.30 -11.42 7.99
N PRO A 474 -31.54 -12.33 8.91
CA PRO A 474 -32.35 -12.04 10.09
C PRO A 474 -31.70 -10.94 10.95
N ALA A 475 -32.50 -9.96 11.38
CA ALA A 475 -32.06 -8.96 12.35
C ALA A 475 -31.49 -9.64 13.60
N GLY A 476 -30.36 -9.13 14.08
CA GLY A 476 -29.62 -9.74 15.19
C GLY A 476 -28.11 -9.56 15.04
N LYS A 477 -27.35 -10.50 15.58
CA LYS A 477 -25.88 -10.44 15.56
C LYS A 477 -25.32 -10.99 14.24
N TYR A 478 -24.60 -10.15 13.51
CA TYR A 478 -23.91 -10.48 12.27
C TYR A 478 -22.46 -9.99 12.36
N ASN A 479 -21.47 -10.85 12.14
CA ASN A 479 -20.02 -10.56 12.28
C ASN A 479 -19.66 -9.77 13.55
N GLY A 480 -20.29 -10.11 14.68
CA GLY A 480 -20.01 -9.48 15.99
C GLY A 480 -20.79 -8.18 16.24
N VAL A 481 -21.41 -7.58 15.25
CA VAL A 481 -22.24 -6.35 15.35
C VAL A 481 -23.72 -6.73 15.40
N THR A 482 -24.53 -5.97 16.14
CA THR A 482 -25.98 -6.16 16.23
C THR A 482 -26.67 -5.21 15.26
N TYR A 483 -27.53 -5.77 14.39
CA TYR A 483 -28.33 -5.02 13.41
C TYR A 483 -29.81 -5.17 13.68
N SER A 484 -30.56 -4.11 13.44
CA SER A 484 -32.02 -4.04 13.58
C SER A 484 -32.72 -4.37 12.26
N GLU A 485 -34.01 -4.67 12.33
CA GLU A 485 -34.85 -4.82 11.13
C GLU A 485 -34.84 -3.50 10.34
N GLY A 486 -34.58 -3.59 9.03
CA GLY A 486 -34.46 -2.44 8.14
C GLY A 486 -33.05 -1.90 7.95
N ASP A 487 -32.09 -2.30 8.81
CA ASP A 487 -30.69 -1.93 8.61
C ASP A 487 -30.15 -2.55 7.32
N THR A 488 -29.25 -1.83 6.65
CA THR A 488 -28.57 -2.30 5.44
C THR A 488 -27.07 -2.09 5.58
N ILE A 489 -26.30 -3.09 5.14
CA ILE A 489 -24.84 -3.00 5.06
C ILE A 489 -24.35 -3.50 3.71
N ASP A 490 -23.20 -3.01 3.30
CA ASP A 490 -22.44 -3.62 2.22
C ASP A 490 -21.45 -4.62 2.85
N ALA A 491 -21.55 -5.88 2.46
CA ALA A 491 -20.70 -6.95 2.96
C ALA A 491 -20.01 -7.68 1.83
N PHE A 492 -18.77 -8.08 2.05
CA PHE A 492 -18.00 -8.89 1.13
C PHE A 492 -17.92 -10.31 1.67
N GLU A 493 -18.58 -11.24 0.99
CA GLU A 493 -18.63 -12.66 1.36
C GLU A 493 -18.39 -13.53 0.14
N ASP A 494 -17.67 -14.62 0.30
CA ASP A 494 -17.41 -15.60 -0.75
C ASP A 494 -16.93 -14.97 -2.08
N CYS A 495 -16.09 -13.92 -1.99
CA CYS A 495 -15.58 -13.15 -3.12
C CYS A 495 -16.63 -12.32 -3.87
N GLU A 496 -17.79 -12.11 -3.31
CA GLU A 496 -18.86 -11.33 -3.89
C GLU A 496 -19.30 -10.19 -2.96
N LEU A 497 -19.68 -9.06 -3.56
CA LEU A 497 -20.24 -7.95 -2.79
C LEU A 497 -21.75 -8.09 -2.69
N TYR A 498 -22.25 -8.01 -1.47
CA TYR A 498 -23.66 -8.08 -1.14
C TYR A 498 -24.13 -6.80 -0.48
N LYS A 499 -25.29 -6.32 -0.87
CA LYS A 499 -26.10 -5.43 -0.07
C LYS A 499 -26.99 -6.29 0.83
N ILE A 500 -26.67 -6.36 2.11
CA ILE A 500 -27.42 -7.17 3.08
C ILE A 500 -28.46 -6.27 3.75
N THR A 501 -29.73 -6.65 3.62
CA THR A 501 -30.84 -6.03 4.34
C THR A 501 -31.24 -6.94 5.49
N PHE A 502 -31.27 -6.41 6.72
CA PHE A 502 -31.71 -7.17 7.88
C PHE A 502 -33.23 -7.12 7.99
N VAL A 503 -33.83 -8.31 7.99
CA VAL A 503 -35.28 -8.48 8.02
C VAL A 503 -35.70 -9.10 9.36
N LYS A 504 -36.97 -8.97 9.72
CA LYS A 504 -37.50 -9.63 10.91
C LYS A 504 -37.20 -11.14 10.86
N ALA A 505 -36.60 -11.65 11.94
CA ALA A 505 -36.34 -13.08 12.04
C ALA A 505 -37.65 -13.87 11.87
N ALA A 506 -37.68 -14.83 10.95
CA ALA A 506 -38.83 -15.70 10.79
C ALA A 506 -39.13 -16.41 12.10
N GLU A 507 -40.36 -16.33 12.58
CA GLU A 507 -40.77 -17.15 13.72
C GLU A 507 -40.61 -18.64 13.34
N PRO A 508 -40.02 -19.46 14.18
CA PRO A 508 -39.95 -20.88 13.90
C PRO A 508 -41.39 -21.41 13.72
N PRO A 509 -41.64 -22.30 12.77
CA PRO A 509 -42.96 -22.86 12.57
C PRO A 509 -43.49 -23.42 13.92
N LYS A 510 -44.70 -23.05 14.29
CA LYS A 510 -45.31 -23.47 15.57
C LYS A 510 -45.34 -25.00 15.71
N ASP A 511 -45.38 -25.71 14.59
CA ASP A 511 -45.41 -27.17 14.52
C ASP A 511 -44.08 -27.86 14.86
N SER A 512 -42.95 -27.14 14.78
CA SER A 512 -41.64 -27.73 15.10
C SER A 512 -41.39 -27.89 16.61
N ILE A 513 -42.05 -27.08 17.44
CA ILE A 513 -41.93 -27.18 18.90
C ILE A 513 -42.77 -28.35 19.48
N GLU A 514 -43.93 -28.61 18.88
CA GLU A 514 -44.77 -29.77 19.23
C GLU A 514 -44.17 -31.09 18.73
N ALA A 515 -43.60 -31.12 17.53
CA ALA A 515 -42.95 -32.29 16.97
C ALA A 515 -41.72 -32.72 17.80
N ILE A 516 -40.95 -31.76 18.33
CA ILE A 516 -39.80 -32.08 19.20
C ILE A 516 -40.24 -32.58 20.58
N ARG A 517 -41.36 -32.11 21.12
CA ARG A 517 -41.92 -32.64 22.41
C ARG A 517 -42.43 -34.07 22.28
N ASN A 518 -42.87 -34.51 21.13
CA ASN A 518 -43.44 -35.84 20.91
C ASN A 518 -42.42 -36.89 20.46
N VAL A 519 -41.18 -36.53 20.13
CA VAL A 519 -40.13 -37.46 19.64
C VAL A 519 -39.16 -37.90 20.77
N ILE A 520 -39.19 -37.27 21.95
CA ILE A 520 -38.35 -37.71 23.08
C ILE A 520 -39.16 -38.67 23.97
N PRO A 521 -38.90 -39.99 23.93
CA PRO A 521 -39.50 -40.91 24.89
C PRO A 521 -39.01 -40.58 26.30
N ARG A 522 -39.92 -40.51 27.27
CA ARG A 522 -39.67 -40.12 28.66
C ARG A 522 -38.75 -41.05 29.44
N ASN A 523 -38.22 -42.14 28.88
CA ASN A 523 -37.41 -43.14 29.57
C ASN A 523 -36.39 -43.82 28.67
N SER A 524 -35.42 -43.10 28.15
CA SER A 524 -34.18 -43.71 27.64
C SER A 524 -32.98 -42.86 27.97
N GLU A 525 -32.06 -43.40 28.76
CA GLU A 525 -30.71 -42.84 28.91
C GLU A 525 -29.98 -42.93 27.57
N TYR A 526 -30.08 -41.90 26.77
CA TYR A 526 -29.20 -41.76 25.60
C TYR A 526 -27.86 -41.21 26.05
N LYS A 527 -26.86 -42.08 26.14
CA LYS A 527 -25.45 -41.68 26.17
C LYS A 527 -25.12 -41.03 24.84
N MET A 528 -25.09 -39.68 24.79
CA MET A 528 -24.58 -38.97 23.62
C MET A 528 -23.11 -39.31 23.41
N GLN A 529 -22.81 -39.98 22.30
CA GLN A 529 -21.46 -40.13 21.82
C GLN A 529 -20.99 -38.77 21.30
N ARG A 530 -20.15 -38.08 22.09
CA ARG A 530 -19.71 -36.69 21.87
C ARG A 530 -18.41 -36.55 21.07
N ASP A 531 -18.11 -37.49 20.20
CA ASP A 531 -16.76 -37.62 19.66
C ASP A 531 -16.54 -36.90 18.30
N TYR A 532 -17.57 -36.28 17.72
CA TYR A 532 -17.46 -35.67 16.39
C TYR A 532 -18.18 -34.32 16.30
N ASN A 533 -17.57 -33.38 15.57
CA ASN A 533 -18.21 -32.10 15.23
C ASN A 533 -19.16 -32.25 14.03
N LEU A 534 -19.90 -31.19 13.71
CA LEU A 534 -20.86 -31.16 12.58
C LEU A 534 -20.23 -31.41 11.19
N LYS A 535 -18.91 -31.41 11.08
CA LYS A 535 -18.15 -31.77 9.87
C LYS A 535 -17.62 -33.21 9.90
N GLY A 536 -18.02 -34.02 10.91
CA GLY A 536 -17.60 -35.41 11.06
C GLY A 536 -16.17 -35.59 11.59
N CYS A 537 -15.53 -34.53 12.11
CA CYS A 537 -14.18 -34.61 12.68
C CYS A 537 -14.24 -34.94 14.19
N LYS A 538 -13.36 -35.83 14.66
CA LYS A 538 -13.23 -36.20 16.07
C LYS A 538 -12.81 -34.99 16.91
N VAL A 539 -13.54 -34.67 17.97
CA VAL A 539 -13.29 -33.50 18.84
C VAL A 539 -12.83 -33.99 20.22
N ASN A 540 -11.78 -33.37 20.76
CA ASN A 540 -11.28 -33.68 22.08
C ASN A 540 -12.24 -33.10 23.13
N SER A 541 -12.77 -33.96 24.00
CA SER A 541 -13.84 -33.68 24.95
C SER A 541 -13.54 -32.59 25.99
N GLU A 542 -12.27 -32.25 26.22
CA GLU A 542 -11.90 -31.21 27.19
C GLU A 542 -12.06 -29.78 26.68
N LYS A 543 -12.08 -29.55 25.37
CA LYS A 543 -12.30 -28.21 24.76
C LYS A 543 -13.77 -27.91 24.46
N ALA A 544 -14.63 -28.87 24.46
CA ALA A 544 -16.06 -28.71 24.14
C ALA A 544 -16.90 -28.06 25.26
N ALA A 545 -16.36 -27.90 26.46
CA ALA A 545 -17.13 -27.41 27.61
C ALA A 545 -17.23 -25.87 27.74
N ARG A 546 -16.62 -25.07 26.85
CA ARG A 546 -16.59 -23.62 26.95
C ARG A 546 -17.00 -22.81 25.69
N GLY A 547 -17.51 -23.42 24.67
CA GLY A 547 -18.04 -22.72 23.51
C GLY A 547 -19.55 -22.94 23.43
N ALA A 548 -20.29 -21.86 23.30
CA ALA A 548 -21.73 -21.89 23.07
C ALA A 548 -22.05 -22.61 21.76
N TYR A 549 -22.04 -23.92 21.76
CA TYR A 549 -22.56 -24.77 20.69
C TYR A 549 -24.10 -24.90 20.76
N TYR A 550 -24.77 -23.90 21.28
CA TYR A 550 -26.20 -23.74 21.22
C TYR A 550 -26.60 -22.68 20.17
N GLY A 551 -25.85 -22.64 19.09
CA GLY A 551 -26.27 -21.97 17.88
C GLY A 551 -26.88 -23.00 16.94
N ARG A 552 -28.20 -23.13 16.98
CA ARG A 552 -29.05 -23.41 15.84
C ARG A 552 -28.43 -24.26 14.72
N LYS A 553 -28.54 -25.56 14.87
CA LYS A 553 -28.97 -26.46 13.79
C LYS A 553 -29.14 -27.82 14.37
N VAL A 554 -30.32 -28.10 14.82
CA VAL A 554 -30.83 -29.46 14.73
C VAL A 554 -31.05 -29.68 13.26
N LEU A 555 -30.09 -30.20 12.56
CA LEU A 555 -30.34 -30.81 11.27
C LEU A 555 -30.96 -32.16 11.58
N VAL A 556 -32.27 -32.19 11.44
CA VAL A 556 -32.96 -33.42 11.22
C VAL A 556 -32.56 -33.90 9.84
N LYS A 557 -31.77 -34.87 9.83
CA LYS A 557 -31.99 -36.10 9.16
C LYS A 557 -31.30 -37.11 9.86
#